data_0c8199793ffbea3df1a8d5d1e6a433fc
#
_entry.id   0c8199793ffbea3df1a8d5d1e6a433fc
#
_cell.length_a   1.000
_cell.length_b   1.000
_cell.length_c   1.000
_cell.angle_alpha   90.00
_cell.angle_beta   90.00
_cell.angle_gamma   90.00
#
_symmetry.space_group_name_H-M   'P 1'
#
loop_
_entity.id
_entity.type
_entity.pdbx_description
1 polymer ?
#
loop_
_entity_poly.entity_id
_entity_poly.type
_entity_poly.pdbx_seq_one_letter_code
_entity_poly.pdbx_strand_id
1 'polypeptide(L)'
;MVSHNKRIVAALAAVAAMGIGLAGCGGSDTAGDTKPGSDGGVVNITYMHRLPDREGMTLVNDIVAKWNKEHPNIQVKATKFDGNAADMIKKLETDVKAGNAPDLAQVGYAEVPEVFTKGLLQDVTDEAAKYKDDFASVPFALMQVDGKTYGLPQDTGPLTYFYNAAEFEKLGITVPKTADELIETAKKTAAQGKYIMTFQPDEAMMMMSGQAGASGPWYKVDGNSWVVNTQTKAPRPWPMSTSS
;
A
#
# COMPACT_ATOMS: atom_id res chain seq x y z
N MET A 1 2.79 43.10 -24.86
CA MET A 1 3.93 43.85 -25.40
C MET A 1 5.05 43.70 -24.39
N VAL A 2 6.01 42.93 -24.64
CA VAL A 2 7.33 43.01 -25.16
C VAL A 2 7.91 41.59 -25.26
N SER A 3 8.24 41.24 -26.49
CA SER A 3 9.03 40.11 -26.96
C SER A 3 10.52 40.34 -26.69
N HIS A 4 11.29 39.24 -26.57
CA HIS A 4 12.69 39.07 -27.01
C HIS A 4 13.32 37.93 -26.21
N ASN A 5 14.14 37.06 -26.67
CA ASN A 5 14.63 36.59 -27.95
C ASN A 5 15.47 35.33 -27.71
N LYS A 6 15.44 34.46 -28.65
CA LYS A 6 16.29 33.26 -28.78
C LYS A 6 17.78 33.64 -28.85
N ARG A 7 18.65 32.83 -28.25
CA ARG A 7 20.02 32.62 -28.76
C ARG A 7 20.45 31.15 -28.52
N ILE A 8 20.54 30.46 -29.64
CA ILE A 8 21.24 29.21 -29.89
C ILE A 8 22.73 29.50 -29.87
N VAL A 9 23.53 28.72 -29.16
CA VAL A 9 24.96 28.59 -29.45
C VAL A 9 25.28 27.10 -29.55
N ALA A 10 25.52 26.68 -30.82
CA ALA A 10 26.15 25.44 -31.16
C ALA A 10 27.66 25.61 -31.07
N ALA A 11 28.35 24.70 -30.42
CA ALA A 11 29.81 24.54 -30.57
C ALA A 11 30.12 23.07 -30.87
N LEU A 12 30.45 22.84 -32.14
CA LEU A 12 31.14 21.64 -32.62
C LEU A 12 32.61 21.72 -32.21
N ALA A 13 33.12 20.61 -31.69
CA ALA A 13 34.55 20.32 -31.78
C ALA A 13 34.73 18.82 -32.08
N ALA A 14 35.13 18.53 -33.29
CA ALA A 14 35.62 17.25 -33.75
C ALA A 14 37.09 17.11 -33.37
N VAL A 15 37.53 15.98 -32.82
CA VAL A 15 38.93 15.53 -32.89
C VAL A 15 38.95 14.03 -33.17
N ALA A 16 39.83 13.71 -34.06
CA ALA A 16 39.98 12.52 -34.87
C ALA A 16 40.47 11.25 -34.10
N ALA A 17 40.27 10.16 -34.81
CA ALA A 17 40.63 8.79 -34.57
C ALA A 17 42.12 8.54 -34.32
N MET A 18 42.42 7.53 -33.52
CA MET A 18 43.48 6.53 -33.78
C MET A 18 43.05 5.21 -33.15
N GLY A 19 42.91 4.20 -34.03
CA GLY A 19 42.55 2.85 -33.67
C GLY A 19 43.72 2.05 -33.15
N ILE A 20 43.43 1.07 -32.32
CA ILE A 20 44.14 -0.21 -32.24
C ILE A 20 43.09 -1.23 -31.81
N GLY A 21 42.87 -2.25 -32.62
CA GLY A 21 41.94 -3.32 -32.35
C GLY A 21 42.47 -4.30 -31.30
N LEU A 22 41.55 -4.81 -30.51
CA LEU A 22 41.62 -6.14 -29.91
C LEU A 22 40.20 -6.70 -29.84
N ALA A 23 40.03 -7.86 -30.43
CA ALA A 23 38.83 -8.63 -30.43
C ALA A 23 38.51 -9.09 -28.99
N GLY A 24 37.32 -8.74 -28.51
CA GLY A 24 36.74 -9.25 -27.27
C GLY A 24 35.23 -9.30 -27.46
N CYS A 25 34.67 -10.48 -27.60
CA CYS A 25 33.25 -10.74 -27.52
C CYS A 25 32.72 -10.26 -26.17
N GLY A 26 31.93 -9.21 -26.16
CA GLY A 26 31.16 -8.75 -25.02
C GLY A 26 29.86 -8.19 -25.53
N GLY A 27 28.77 -8.89 -25.27
CA GLY A 27 27.44 -8.51 -25.68
C GLY A 27 27.05 -7.15 -25.15
N SER A 28 26.59 -6.30 -26.03
CA SER A 28 25.94 -5.03 -25.73
C SER A 28 24.52 -5.33 -25.33
N ASP A 29 24.22 -5.27 -24.03
CA ASP A 29 22.84 -5.21 -23.55
C ASP A 29 22.29 -3.81 -23.79
N THR A 30 21.69 -3.64 -24.96
CA THR A 30 20.74 -2.57 -25.22
C THR A 30 19.50 -2.85 -24.39
N ALA A 31 19.09 -1.90 -23.55
CA ALA A 31 17.78 -1.88 -22.94
C ALA A 31 16.72 -1.87 -24.04
N GLY A 32 16.26 -3.05 -24.41
CA GLY A 32 15.18 -3.26 -25.34
C GLY A 32 13.97 -3.73 -24.58
N ASP A 33 12.81 -3.14 -24.89
CA ASP A 33 11.48 -3.63 -24.60
C ASP A 33 11.42 -5.15 -24.77
N THR A 34 11.55 -5.91 -23.71
CA THR A 34 11.31 -7.34 -23.73
C THR A 34 9.82 -7.60 -23.56
N LYS A 35 9.11 -7.65 -24.68
CA LYS A 35 7.90 -8.48 -24.77
C LYS A 35 8.23 -9.86 -24.19
N PRO A 36 7.31 -10.51 -23.44
CA PRO A 36 7.51 -11.90 -23.01
C PRO A 36 7.74 -12.76 -24.26
N GLY A 37 8.99 -13.11 -24.50
CA GLY A 37 9.37 -13.98 -25.60
C GLY A 37 8.91 -15.40 -25.31
N SER A 38 8.42 -16.08 -26.31
CA SER A 38 7.98 -17.48 -26.34
C SER A 38 9.14 -18.51 -26.24
N ASP A 39 10.29 -18.09 -25.74
CA ASP A 39 11.42 -18.98 -25.50
C ASP A 39 11.38 -19.37 -24.03
N GLY A 40 11.16 -20.64 -23.73
CA GLY A 40 10.92 -21.26 -22.41
C GLY A 40 11.91 -20.92 -21.29
N GLY A 41 12.34 -19.66 -21.21
CA GLY A 41 13.18 -19.10 -20.15
C GLY A 41 12.38 -18.85 -18.87
N VAL A 42 13.07 -18.96 -17.71
CA VAL A 42 12.50 -18.63 -16.40
C VAL A 42 12.35 -17.12 -16.27
N VAL A 43 11.14 -16.67 -15.99
CA VAL A 43 10.86 -15.27 -15.64
C VAL A 43 11.13 -15.08 -14.15
N ASN A 44 11.95 -14.10 -13.80
CA ASN A 44 12.23 -13.76 -12.42
C ASN A 44 11.47 -12.48 -12.04
N ILE A 45 10.70 -12.53 -10.95
CA ILE A 45 9.92 -11.42 -10.40
C ILE A 45 10.46 -11.06 -9.03
N THR A 46 10.71 -9.79 -8.82
CA THR A 46 11.11 -9.23 -7.51
C THR A 46 9.91 -8.66 -6.79
N TYR A 47 9.77 -8.98 -5.50
CA TYR A 47 8.68 -8.52 -4.65
C TYR A 47 9.22 -7.87 -3.37
N MET A 48 8.88 -6.61 -3.12
CA MET A 48 9.21 -5.89 -1.89
C MET A 48 8.00 -5.79 -0.97
N HIS A 49 8.17 -6.16 0.31
CA HIS A 49 7.08 -6.15 1.30
C HIS A 49 7.54 -5.71 2.69
N ARG A 50 6.58 -5.35 3.54
CA ARG A 50 6.76 -5.03 4.96
C ARG A 50 6.02 -5.99 5.88
N LEU A 51 5.58 -7.13 5.36
CA LEU A 51 4.80 -8.09 6.14
C LEU A 51 5.61 -8.61 7.33
N PRO A 52 4.99 -8.73 8.51
CA PRO A 52 5.67 -9.23 9.69
C PRO A 52 5.98 -10.73 9.57
N ASP A 53 7.11 -11.13 10.15
CA ASP A 53 7.49 -12.54 10.33
C ASP A 53 7.37 -12.86 11.82
N ARG A 54 6.19 -13.31 12.25
CA ARG A 54 5.92 -13.66 13.64
C ARG A 54 5.44 -15.10 13.73
N GLU A 55 5.71 -15.73 14.87
CA GLU A 55 5.19 -17.05 15.18
C GLU A 55 3.66 -17.10 15.04
N GLY A 56 3.15 -18.17 14.42
CA GLY A 56 1.71 -18.35 14.14
C GLY A 56 1.20 -17.64 12.88
N MET A 57 2.06 -16.93 12.15
CA MET A 57 1.71 -16.33 10.86
C MET A 57 2.25 -17.15 9.71
N THR A 58 1.56 -17.13 8.56
CA THR A 58 2.12 -17.66 7.31
C THR A 58 3.16 -16.69 6.79
N LEU A 59 4.41 -17.14 6.71
CA LEU A 59 5.51 -16.29 6.28
C LEU A 59 5.49 -16.07 4.76
N VAL A 60 5.88 -14.89 4.32
CA VAL A 60 6.00 -14.58 2.88
C VAL A 60 6.94 -15.55 2.18
N ASN A 61 8.04 -15.91 2.83
CA ASN A 61 8.99 -16.85 2.26
C ASN A 61 8.37 -18.24 2.01
N ASP A 62 7.45 -18.69 2.85
CA ASP A 62 6.76 -19.97 2.68
C ASP A 62 5.77 -19.90 1.50
N ILE A 63 5.04 -18.77 1.38
CA ILE A 63 4.14 -18.51 0.25
C ILE A 63 4.93 -18.49 -1.05
N VAL A 64 6.05 -17.77 -1.07
CA VAL A 64 6.91 -17.65 -2.25
C VAL A 64 7.57 -18.99 -2.60
N ALA A 65 8.02 -19.75 -1.61
CA ALA A 65 8.58 -21.09 -1.85
C ALA A 65 7.55 -22.05 -2.46
N LYS A 66 6.30 -21.99 -1.97
CA LYS A 66 5.19 -22.76 -2.55
C LYS A 66 4.93 -22.34 -4.00
N TRP A 67 4.78 -21.03 -4.25
CA TRP A 67 4.60 -20.51 -5.61
C TRP A 67 5.71 -20.96 -6.56
N ASN A 68 6.95 -20.79 -6.18
CA ASN A 68 8.10 -21.14 -7.01
C ASN A 68 8.18 -22.63 -7.34
N LYS A 69 7.72 -23.47 -6.42
CA LYS A 69 7.61 -24.92 -6.65
C LYS A 69 6.51 -25.26 -7.65
N GLU A 70 5.37 -24.58 -7.56
CA GLU A 70 4.19 -24.81 -8.41
C GLU A 70 4.35 -24.17 -9.80
N HIS A 71 5.19 -23.12 -9.90
CA HIS A 71 5.39 -22.34 -11.14
C HIS A 71 6.87 -22.25 -11.52
N PRO A 72 7.49 -23.34 -11.98
CA PRO A 72 8.93 -23.39 -12.25
C PRO A 72 9.41 -22.36 -13.29
N ASN A 73 8.53 -21.90 -14.17
CA ASN A 73 8.83 -20.92 -15.20
C ASN A 73 8.66 -19.46 -14.73
N ILE A 74 8.11 -19.22 -13.53
CA ILE A 74 7.91 -17.88 -12.96
C ILE A 74 8.38 -17.91 -11.53
N GLN A 75 9.58 -17.44 -11.30
CA GLN A 75 10.22 -17.45 -9.99
C GLN A 75 10.11 -16.09 -9.32
N VAL A 76 9.63 -16.07 -8.08
CA VAL A 76 9.51 -14.84 -7.27
C VAL A 76 10.65 -14.81 -6.26
N LYS A 77 11.27 -13.65 -6.12
CA LYS A 77 12.22 -13.33 -5.06
C LYS A 77 11.62 -12.24 -4.18
N ALA A 78 11.20 -12.59 -2.98
CA ALA A 78 10.72 -11.63 -2.00
C ALA A 78 11.88 -10.98 -1.23
N THR A 79 11.74 -9.69 -0.95
CA THR A 79 12.66 -8.91 -0.11
C THR A 79 11.85 -8.14 0.91
N LYS A 80 12.11 -8.41 2.18
CA LYS A 80 11.49 -7.67 3.27
C LYS A 80 12.16 -6.30 3.43
N PHE A 81 11.35 -5.27 3.54
CA PHE A 81 11.77 -3.92 3.91
C PHE A 81 11.54 -3.71 5.41
N ASP A 82 12.58 -3.45 6.14
CA ASP A 82 12.52 -3.13 7.56
C ASP A 82 12.40 -1.62 7.75
N GLY A 83 11.18 -1.14 7.95
CA GLY A 83 10.87 0.27 8.10
C GLY A 83 9.37 0.54 8.01
N ASN A 84 8.99 1.79 8.17
CA ASN A 84 7.60 2.23 8.03
C ASN A 84 7.20 2.40 6.55
N ALA A 85 5.92 2.68 6.31
CA ALA A 85 5.37 2.86 4.98
C ALA A 85 6.00 4.02 4.22
N ALA A 86 6.17 5.16 4.89
CA ALA A 86 6.74 6.37 4.27
C ALA A 86 8.18 6.15 3.81
N ASP A 87 8.98 5.42 4.58
CA ASP A 87 10.36 5.10 4.20
C ASP A 87 10.42 4.10 3.04
N MET A 88 9.49 3.13 3.00
CA MET A 88 9.38 2.23 1.86
C MET A 88 9.00 2.96 0.57
N ILE A 89 8.07 3.92 0.63
CA ILE A 89 7.69 4.76 -0.53
C ILE A 89 8.89 5.58 -1.03
N LYS A 90 9.66 6.18 -0.13
CA LYS A 90 10.91 6.89 -0.50
C LYS A 90 11.92 5.97 -1.18
N LYS A 91 12.05 4.74 -0.67
CA LYS A 91 12.92 3.75 -1.30
C LYS A 91 12.42 3.38 -2.70
N LEU A 92 11.12 3.09 -2.86
CA LEU A 92 10.52 2.79 -4.17
C LEU A 92 10.74 3.94 -5.15
N GLU A 93 10.54 5.18 -4.73
CA GLU A 93 10.80 6.37 -5.56
C GLU A 93 12.27 6.46 -6.00
N THR A 94 13.19 6.15 -5.11
CA THR A 94 14.63 6.12 -5.41
C THR A 94 14.97 5.00 -6.37
N ASP A 95 14.44 3.80 -6.13
CA ASP A 95 14.70 2.62 -6.95
C ASP A 95 14.14 2.79 -8.37
N VAL A 96 12.93 3.37 -8.50
CA VAL A 96 12.35 3.71 -9.83
C VAL A 96 13.24 4.69 -10.58
N LYS A 97 13.70 5.76 -9.94
CA LYS A 97 14.60 6.76 -10.55
C LYS A 97 15.95 6.17 -10.97
N ALA A 98 16.41 5.16 -10.24
CA ALA A 98 17.67 4.46 -10.53
C ALA A 98 17.51 3.30 -11.54
N GLY A 99 16.30 2.98 -11.99
CA GLY A 99 16.03 1.84 -12.85
C GLY A 99 16.14 0.47 -12.15
N ASN A 100 16.06 0.44 -10.83
CA ASN A 100 16.17 -0.75 -9.98
C ASN A 100 14.88 -1.07 -9.22
N ALA A 101 13.74 -0.62 -9.73
CA ALA A 101 12.45 -0.86 -9.09
C ALA A 101 12.15 -2.36 -8.97
N PRO A 102 11.52 -2.81 -7.87
CA PRO A 102 10.96 -4.15 -7.84
C PRO A 102 9.77 -4.24 -8.80
N ASP A 103 9.50 -5.44 -9.31
CA ASP A 103 8.35 -5.70 -10.17
C ASP A 103 7.03 -5.58 -9.41
N LEU A 104 7.02 -6.00 -8.14
CA LEU A 104 5.89 -5.91 -7.24
C LEU A 104 6.31 -5.27 -5.91
N ALA A 105 5.43 -4.44 -5.37
CA ALA A 105 5.61 -3.87 -4.03
C ALA A 105 4.31 -3.89 -3.24
N GLN A 106 4.40 -4.19 -1.94
CA GLN A 106 3.30 -4.03 -1.02
C GLN A 106 3.10 -2.55 -0.69
N VAL A 107 1.87 -2.06 -0.87
CA VAL A 107 1.48 -0.69 -0.55
C VAL A 107 0.20 -0.73 0.29
N GLY A 108 0.11 0.07 1.33
CA GLY A 108 -1.14 0.20 2.10
C GLY A 108 -2.21 0.96 1.32
N TYR A 109 -3.47 0.66 1.59
CA TYR A 109 -4.59 1.29 0.87
C TYR A 109 -4.59 2.82 0.96
N ALA A 110 -4.24 3.36 2.12
CA ALA A 110 -4.15 4.82 2.32
C ALA A 110 -3.01 5.46 1.53
N GLU A 111 -2.02 4.68 1.13
CA GLU A 111 -0.81 5.12 0.43
C GLU A 111 -0.97 5.07 -1.10
N VAL A 112 -1.99 4.36 -1.62
CA VAL A 112 -2.22 4.22 -3.06
C VAL A 112 -2.30 5.57 -3.78
N PRO A 113 -3.04 6.59 -3.30
CA PRO A 113 -3.08 7.89 -3.94
C PRO A 113 -1.72 8.59 -3.98
N GLU A 114 -0.89 8.44 -2.94
CA GLU A 114 0.46 9.02 -2.90
C GLU A 114 1.37 8.38 -3.95
N VAL A 115 1.45 7.05 -3.97
CA VAL A 115 2.33 6.34 -4.93
C VAL A 115 1.84 6.52 -6.37
N PHE A 116 0.52 6.67 -6.58
CA PHE A 116 -0.05 7.03 -7.87
C PHE A 116 0.42 8.41 -8.34
N THR A 117 0.30 9.45 -7.49
CA THR A 117 0.72 10.80 -7.85
C THR A 117 2.22 10.94 -8.08
N LYS A 118 3.01 10.05 -7.51
CA LYS A 118 4.45 9.94 -7.73
C LYS A 118 4.81 9.18 -9.01
N GLY A 119 3.83 8.60 -9.73
CA GLY A 119 4.05 7.82 -10.95
C GLY A 119 4.76 6.50 -10.72
N LEU A 120 4.58 5.89 -9.54
CA LEU A 120 5.23 4.64 -9.15
C LEU A 120 4.40 3.39 -9.48
N LEU A 121 3.19 3.56 -10.00
CA LEU A 121 2.27 2.47 -10.27
C LEU A 121 2.01 2.32 -11.77
N GLN A 122 1.86 1.09 -12.21
CA GLN A 122 1.42 0.74 -13.55
C GLN A 122 -0.09 0.45 -13.55
N ASP A 123 -0.77 0.87 -14.60
CA ASP A 123 -2.16 0.50 -14.86
C ASP A 123 -2.24 -1.00 -15.17
N VAL A 124 -2.98 -1.74 -14.36
CA VAL A 124 -3.19 -3.18 -14.47
C VAL A 124 -4.69 -3.52 -14.58
N THR A 125 -5.48 -2.59 -15.08
CA THR A 125 -6.95 -2.69 -15.11
C THR A 125 -7.43 -3.97 -15.78
N ASP A 126 -6.89 -4.29 -16.95
CA ASP A 126 -7.32 -5.45 -17.74
C ASP A 126 -6.92 -6.78 -17.08
N GLU A 127 -5.74 -6.83 -16.47
CA GLU A 127 -5.26 -7.99 -15.73
C GLU A 127 -6.05 -8.18 -14.43
N ALA A 128 -6.24 -7.11 -13.67
CA ALA A 128 -6.94 -7.13 -12.40
C ALA A 128 -8.43 -7.46 -12.55
N ALA A 129 -9.05 -7.09 -13.65
CA ALA A 129 -10.47 -7.36 -13.93
C ALA A 129 -10.81 -8.86 -13.86
N LYS A 130 -9.86 -9.73 -14.21
CA LYS A 130 -10.02 -11.20 -14.19
C LYS A 130 -10.19 -11.77 -12.80
N TYR A 131 -9.76 -11.04 -11.78
CA TYR A 131 -9.75 -11.48 -10.37
C TYR A 131 -10.70 -10.66 -9.50
N LYS A 132 -11.48 -9.76 -10.09
CA LYS A 132 -12.34 -8.83 -9.34
C LYS A 132 -13.31 -9.55 -8.39
N ASP A 133 -13.85 -10.67 -8.84
CA ASP A 133 -14.86 -11.43 -8.07
C ASP A 133 -14.24 -12.30 -6.96
N ASP A 134 -12.91 -12.43 -6.94
CA ASP A 134 -12.16 -13.11 -5.88
C ASP A 134 -11.96 -12.23 -4.64
N PHE A 135 -12.25 -10.93 -4.75
CA PHE A 135 -12.04 -9.95 -3.69
C PHE A 135 -13.33 -9.29 -3.24
N ALA A 136 -13.38 -8.87 -1.96
CA ALA A 136 -14.43 -8.01 -1.49
C ALA A 136 -14.40 -6.65 -2.23
N SER A 137 -15.57 -6.11 -2.53
CA SER A 137 -15.71 -4.91 -3.38
C SER A 137 -14.99 -3.67 -2.83
N VAL A 138 -15.00 -3.47 -1.50
CA VAL A 138 -14.39 -2.28 -0.88
C VAL A 138 -12.86 -2.31 -0.99
N PRO A 139 -12.14 -3.37 -0.58
CA PRO A 139 -10.70 -3.44 -0.79
C PRO A 139 -10.29 -3.31 -2.25
N PHE A 140 -11.05 -3.92 -3.17
CA PHE A 140 -10.77 -3.80 -4.60
C PHE A 140 -10.92 -2.36 -5.10
N ALA A 141 -11.96 -1.65 -4.65
CA ALA A 141 -12.17 -0.24 -5.00
C ALA A 141 -11.05 0.68 -4.47
N LEU A 142 -10.42 0.34 -3.34
CA LEU A 142 -9.30 1.09 -2.79
C LEU A 142 -8.01 0.98 -3.63
N MET A 143 -7.95 0.02 -4.55
CA MET A 143 -6.86 -0.11 -5.53
C MET A 143 -7.09 0.72 -6.79
N GLN A 144 -8.19 1.47 -6.85
CA GLN A 144 -8.57 2.23 -8.03
C GLN A 144 -8.35 3.73 -7.85
N VAL A 145 -7.80 4.36 -8.88
CA VAL A 145 -7.67 5.82 -8.99
C VAL A 145 -8.12 6.20 -10.39
N ASP A 146 -8.99 7.19 -10.50
CA ASP A 146 -9.52 7.71 -11.78
C ASP A 146 -10.07 6.60 -12.70
N GLY A 147 -10.79 5.65 -12.12
CA GLY A 147 -11.42 4.53 -12.84
C GLY A 147 -10.49 3.43 -13.30
N LYS A 148 -9.21 3.51 -12.99
CA LYS A 148 -8.19 2.53 -13.34
C LYS A 148 -7.70 1.76 -12.10
N THR A 149 -7.32 0.51 -12.28
CA THR A 149 -6.84 -0.36 -11.22
C THR A 149 -5.31 -0.45 -11.24
N TYR A 150 -4.67 -0.28 -10.08
CA TYR A 150 -3.22 -0.21 -9.94
C TYR A 150 -2.62 -1.31 -9.06
N GLY A 151 -3.41 -2.27 -8.66
CA GLY A 151 -2.98 -3.41 -7.87
C GLY A 151 -4.12 -4.32 -7.47
N LEU A 152 -3.81 -5.38 -6.74
CA LEU A 152 -4.79 -6.29 -6.16
C LEU A 152 -4.75 -6.20 -4.64
N PRO A 153 -5.89 -6.35 -3.96
CA PRO A 153 -5.93 -6.41 -2.50
C PRO A 153 -5.14 -7.60 -1.98
N GLN A 154 -4.36 -7.42 -0.93
CA GLN A 154 -3.66 -8.52 -0.26
C GLN A 154 -4.42 -9.02 0.96
N ASP A 155 -4.99 -8.11 1.73
CA ASP A 155 -5.71 -8.41 2.97
C ASP A 155 -6.81 -7.37 3.24
N THR A 156 -7.49 -7.53 4.37
CA THR A 156 -8.46 -6.55 4.86
C THR A 156 -8.24 -6.36 6.35
N GLY A 157 -7.83 -5.16 6.75
CA GLY A 157 -7.59 -4.80 8.14
C GLY A 157 -8.59 -3.76 8.64
N PRO A 158 -9.87 -4.11 8.90
CA PRO A 158 -10.81 -3.15 9.45
C PRO A 158 -10.40 -2.72 10.86
N LEU A 159 -10.66 -1.45 11.19
CA LEU A 159 -10.57 -1.00 12.58
C LEU A 159 -11.56 -1.79 13.42
N THR A 160 -11.04 -2.55 14.38
CA THR A 160 -11.83 -3.44 15.22
C THR A 160 -11.41 -3.28 16.68
N TYR A 161 -12.39 -3.20 17.56
CA TYR A 161 -12.14 -3.24 18.99
C TYR A 161 -12.11 -4.68 19.47
N PHE A 162 -10.94 -5.14 19.89
CA PHE A 162 -10.75 -6.46 20.51
C PHE A 162 -10.82 -6.32 22.04
N TYR A 163 -11.52 -7.21 22.69
CA TYR A 163 -11.60 -7.27 24.14
C TYR A 163 -11.42 -8.70 24.67
N ASN A 164 -10.88 -8.82 25.87
CA ASN A 164 -10.81 -10.10 26.56
C ASN A 164 -12.15 -10.36 27.29
N ALA A 165 -12.95 -11.30 26.77
CA ALA A 165 -14.27 -11.59 27.30
C ALA A 165 -14.23 -12.03 28.79
N ALA A 166 -13.26 -12.87 29.15
CA ALA A 166 -13.11 -13.34 30.52
C ALA A 166 -12.76 -12.21 31.52
N GLU A 167 -11.93 -11.26 31.10
CA GLU A 167 -11.62 -10.08 31.92
C GLU A 167 -12.82 -9.15 32.04
N PHE A 168 -13.59 -8.95 30.96
CA PHE A 168 -14.82 -8.17 31.00
C PHE A 168 -15.84 -8.77 31.99
N GLU A 169 -16.03 -10.08 31.95
CA GLU A 169 -16.89 -10.80 32.87
C GLU A 169 -16.46 -10.62 34.33
N LYS A 170 -15.16 -10.82 34.65
CA LYS A 170 -14.60 -10.59 36.00
C LYS A 170 -14.83 -9.17 36.51
N LEU A 171 -14.79 -8.18 35.65
CA LEU A 171 -14.96 -6.78 35.98
C LEU A 171 -16.44 -6.35 35.97
N GLY A 172 -17.36 -7.24 35.63
CA GLY A 172 -18.77 -6.93 35.45
C GLY A 172 -19.04 -5.89 34.38
N ILE A 173 -18.26 -5.93 33.30
CA ILE A 173 -18.34 -4.99 32.16
C ILE A 173 -19.19 -5.61 31.06
N THR A 174 -20.23 -4.88 30.68
CA THR A 174 -20.93 -5.17 29.38
C THR A 174 -20.16 -4.54 28.23
N VAL A 175 -20.09 -5.26 27.12
CA VAL A 175 -19.41 -4.75 25.91
C VAL A 175 -20.07 -3.45 25.43
N PRO A 176 -19.33 -2.33 25.37
CA PRO A 176 -19.89 -1.05 24.95
C PRO A 176 -20.39 -1.10 23.52
N LYS A 177 -21.56 -0.55 23.25
CA LYS A 177 -22.18 -0.49 21.91
C LYS A 177 -22.13 0.89 21.29
N THR A 178 -21.77 1.90 22.08
CA THR A 178 -21.63 3.28 21.64
C THR A 178 -20.31 3.87 22.10
N ALA A 179 -19.88 4.96 21.50
CA ALA A 179 -18.68 5.69 21.92
C ALA A 179 -18.81 6.21 23.36
N ASP A 180 -20.00 6.70 23.73
CA ASP A 180 -20.25 7.20 25.08
C ASP A 180 -20.17 6.09 26.11
N GLU A 181 -20.78 4.92 25.86
CA GLU A 181 -20.64 3.75 26.71
C GLU A 181 -19.18 3.29 26.85
N LEU A 182 -18.41 3.34 25.77
CA LEU A 182 -16.99 3.00 25.81
C LEU A 182 -16.21 3.97 26.69
N ILE A 183 -16.45 5.27 26.56
CA ILE A 183 -15.81 6.30 27.37
C ILE A 183 -16.16 6.15 28.83
N GLU A 184 -17.45 5.96 29.16
CA GLU A 184 -17.91 5.79 30.56
C GLU A 184 -17.35 4.50 31.18
N THR A 185 -17.33 3.40 30.41
CA THR A 185 -16.75 2.15 30.86
C THR A 185 -15.24 2.31 31.08
N ALA A 186 -14.53 2.99 30.17
CA ALA A 186 -13.11 3.26 30.33
C ALA A 186 -12.78 4.08 31.55
N LYS A 187 -13.56 5.14 31.85
CA LYS A 187 -13.42 5.94 33.09
C LYS A 187 -13.65 5.10 34.35
N LYS A 188 -14.71 4.29 34.36
CA LYS A 188 -15.06 3.41 35.50
C LYS A 188 -13.97 2.39 35.77
N THR A 189 -13.41 1.76 34.76
CA THR A 189 -12.35 0.76 34.93
C THR A 189 -11.01 1.40 35.26
N ALA A 190 -10.68 2.57 34.69
CA ALA A 190 -9.47 3.31 35.02
C ALA A 190 -9.43 3.70 36.52
N ALA A 191 -10.56 4.04 37.11
CA ALA A 191 -10.67 4.29 38.58
C ALA A 191 -10.29 3.06 39.40
N GLN A 192 -10.34 1.86 38.84
CA GLN A 192 -9.94 0.58 39.44
C GLN A 192 -8.54 0.14 39.05
N GLY A 193 -7.77 1.00 38.35
CA GLY A 193 -6.45 0.67 37.84
C GLY A 193 -6.46 -0.32 36.64
N LYS A 194 -7.60 -0.44 35.94
CA LYS A 194 -7.77 -1.31 34.79
C LYS A 194 -8.08 -0.49 33.54
N TYR A 195 -7.51 -0.88 32.40
CA TYR A 195 -7.65 -0.16 31.16
C TYR A 195 -8.25 -1.08 30.09
N ILE A 196 -9.31 -0.63 29.43
CA ILE A 196 -10.04 -1.40 28.42
C ILE A 196 -9.70 -0.98 27.00
N MET A 197 -8.91 0.08 26.83
CA MET A 197 -8.41 0.52 25.53
C MET A 197 -7.07 1.23 25.67
N THR A 198 -6.31 1.21 24.60
CA THR A 198 -5.07 1.98 24.45
C THR A 198 -5.28 3.08 23.41
N PHE A 199 -4.68 4.22 23.68
CA PHE A 199 -4.69 5.37 22.79
C PHE A 199 -3.26 5.67 22.36
N GLN A 200 -3.04 5.78 21.02
CA GLN A 200 -1.75 6.13 20.44
C GLN A 200 -1.86 7.53 19.82
N PRO A 201 -1.41 8.58 20.53
CA PRO A 201 -1.58 9.96 20.07
C PRO A 201 -0.75 10.32 18.83
N ASP A 202 0.29 9.56 18.54
CA ASP A 202 1.14 9.68 17.36
C ASP A 202 0.55 8.99 16.11
N GLU A 203 -0.51 8.21 16.26
CA GLU A 203 -1.25 7.60 15.16
C GLU A 203 -2.57 8.33 14.86
N ALA A 204 -2.51 9.62 14.62
CA ALA A 204 -3.68 10.46 14.38
C ALA A 204 -4.59 9.94 13.24
N MET A 205 -4.02 9.31 12.22
CA MET A 205 -4.78 8.75 11.10
C MET A 205 -5.76 7.65 11.53
N MET A 206 -5.37 6.76 12.43
CA MET A 206 -6.27 5.71 12.95
C MET A 206 -7.44 6.32 13.71
N MET A 207 -7.17 7.33 14.51
CA MET A 207 -8.22 8.03 15.27
C MET A 207 -9.18 8.80 14.36
N MET A 208 -8.66 9.53 13.38
CA MET A 208 -9.47 10.25 12.41
C MET A 208 -10.33 9.29 11.59
N SER A 209 -9.79 8.14 11.20
CA SER A 209 -10.54 7.09 10.50
C SER A 209 -11.68 6.53 11.35
N GLY A 210 -11.43 6.28 12.63
CA GLY A 210 -12.46 5.84 13.59
C GLY A 210 -13.57 6.87 13.77
N GLN A 211 -13.21 8.15 13.90
CA GLN A 211 -14.18 9.25 14.02
C GLN A 211 -14.97 9.45 12.72
N ALA A 212 -14.32 9.41 11.57
CA ALA A 212 -14.98 9.51 10.28
C ALA A 212 -15.96 8.34 10.06
N GLY A 213 -15.56 7.12 10.45
CA GLY A 213 -16.43 5.95 10.42
C GLY A 213 -17.67 6.08 11.30
N ALA A 214 -17.53 6.69 12.48
CA ALA A 214 -18.63 6.91 13.42
C ALA A 214 -19.56 8.08 13.02
N SER A 215 -19.00 9.16 12.46
CA SER A 215 -19.73 10.40 12.15
C SER A 215 -20.13 10.58 10.69
N GLY A 216 -19.64 9.72 9.82
CA GLY A 216 -19.77 9.81 8.36
C GLY A 216 -18.54 10.48 7.72
N PRO A 217 -18.44 10.44 6.40
CA PRO A 217 -17.23 10.90 5.70
C PRO A 217 -17.01 12.41 5.90
N TRP A 218 -15.82 12.76 6.33
CA TRP A 218 -15.38 14.15 6.47
C TRP A 218 -14.95 14.76 5.13
N TYR A 219 -14.59 13.91 4.20
CA TYR A 219 -14.14 14.29 2.86
C TYR A 219 -14.91 13.51 1.81
N LYS A 220 -15.31 14.17 0.77
CA LYS A 220 -15.86 13.54 -0.43
C LYS A 220 -15.38 14.28 -1.67
N VAL A 221 -15.37 13.59 -2.79
CA VAL A 221 -15.18 14.19 -4.10
C VAL A 221 -16.55 14.50 -4.69
N ASP A 222 -16.71 15.69 -5.24
CA ASP A 222 -17.91 16.14 -5.95
C ASP A 222 -17.46 16.79 -7.27
N GLY A 223 -17.62 16.06 -8.38
CA GLY A 223 -16.98 16.41 -9.65
C GLY A 223 -15.44 16.45 -9.49
N ASN A 224 -14.84 17.60 -9.80
CA ASN A 224 -13.40 17.83 -9.66
C ASN A 224 -13.01 18.56 -8.37
N SER A 225 -13.89 18.60 -7.39
CA SER A 225 -13.65 19.36 -6.15
C SER A 225 -13.72 18.47 -4.92
N TRP A 226 -12.83 18.75 -3.96
CA TRP A 226 -12.95 18.18 -2.63
C TRP A 226 -13.98 18.96 -1.80
N VAL A 227 -14.92 18.24 -1.22
CA VAL A 227 -15.83 18.79 -0.20
C VAL A 227 -15.36 18.31 1.15
N VAL A 228 -15.03 19.27 2.01
CA VAL A 228 -14.59 19.01 3.39
C VAL A 228 -15.76 19.30 4.34
N ASN A 229 -16.18 18.31 5.09
CA ASN A 229 -17.23 18.44 6.09
C ASN A 229 -16.73 17.84 7.42
N THR A 230 -16.07 18.67 8.20
CA THR A 230 -15.59 18.31 9.55
C THR A 230 -16.63 18.61 10.64
N GLN A 231 -17.82 19.10 10.29
CA GLN A 231 -18.89 19.28 11.25
C GLN A 231 -19.50 17.92 11.58
N THR A 232 -19.13 17.38 12.70
CA THR A 232 -19.64 16.11 13.21
C THR A 232 -21.13 16.25 13.53
N LYS A 233 -21.97 15.53 12.79
CA LYS A 233 -23.30 15.17 13.26
C LYS A 233 -23.11 14.19 14.42
N ALA A 234 -24.08 14.16 15.36
CA ALA A 234 -24.05 13.26 16.52
C ALA A 234 -23.59 11.85 16.11
N PRO A 235 -22.72 11.20 16.90
CA PRO A 235 -22.15 9.91 16.59
C PRO A 235 -23.26 8.90 16.26
N ARG A 236 -23.13 8.22 15.12
CA ARG A 236 -23.95 7.05 14.84
C ARG A 236 -23.59 5.96 15.84
N PRO A 237 -24.55 5.15 16.28
CA PRO A 237 -24.22 4.00 17.09
C PRO A 237 -23.19 3.15 16.33
N TRP A 238 -22.14 2.76 17.00
CA TRP A 238 -21.07 1.92 16.46
C TRP A 238 -21.68 0.62 15.93
N PRO A 239 -21.52 0.26 14.65
CA PRO A 239 -22.01 -1.02 14.17
C PRO A 239 -21.12 -2.13 14.76
N MET A 240 -21.53 -2.66 15.89
CA MET A 240 -20.93 -3.86 16.46
C MET A 240 -21.54 -5.06 15.75
N SER A 241 -20.85 -5.61 14.76
CA SER A 241 -21.16 -6.94 14.29
C SER A 241 -20.72 -7.94 15.36
N THR A 242 -21.66 -8.50 16.08
CA THR A 242 -21.41 -9.70 16.90
C THR A 242 -21.36 -10.90 15.95
N SER A 243 -20.17 -11.28 15.50
CA SER A 243 -19.98 -12.63 15.00
C SER A 243 -19.86 -13.55 16.22
N SER A 244 -20.92 -14.33 16.46
CA SER A 244 -20.91 -15.53 17.31
C SER A 244 -20.02 -16.62 16.71
#